data_ae56625ac52b9b2b1bf6c980388c9fc0
#
_entry.id   ae56625ac52b9b2b1bf6c980388c9fc0
#
_cell.length_a   1.000
_cell.length_b   1.000
_cell.length_c   1.000
_cell.angle_alpha   90.00
_cell.angle_beta   90.00
_cell.angle_gamma   90.00
#
_symmetry.space_group_name_H-M   'P 1'
#
loop_
_entity.id
_entity.type
_entity.pdbx_description
1 polymer ?
#
loop_
_entity_poly.entity_id
_entity_poly.type
_entity_poly.pdbx_seq_one_letter_code
_entity_poly.pdbx_strand_id
1 'polypeptide(L)'
;MPKRAPARRRLRKAKPGTKGLEPAECRLGQPEGSAADAAEAIEKAGGCVVGLYKEPLGGHPLLLSILPIDKVEPTPFQRDLSDAHHKRLADVISKTGRFLDPVIAIVAPAGEGFWTPNGRHRLEAMRRLGAKSITTLVVAEREVAWQILALNTEKAHNLKERSLEVIRIYRGLVDEDGSRPESAFAFYLDQAALVTLGVCYERVPALRWRCLPSDPSAP
;
A
#
# COMPACT_ATOMS: atom_id res chain seq x y z
N MET A 1 38.15 18.37 -2.71
CA MET A 1 37.65 17.77 -1.46
C MET A 1 36.13 17.57 -1.57
N PRO A 2 35.61 16.37 -1.44
CA PRO A 2 34.15 16.17 -1.54
C PRO A 2 33.47 16.75 -0.31
N LYS A 3 32.45 17.60 -0.55
CA LYS A 3 31.63 18.19 0.53
C LYS A 3 30.85 17.06 1.24
N ARG A 4 31.04 16.93 2.54
CA ARG A 4 30.29 16.01 3.41
C ARG A 4 28.78 16.30 3.27
N ALA A 5 28.00 15.26 2.97
CA ALA A 5 26.53 15.37 2.97
C ALA A 5 26.03 15.87 4.34
N PRO A 6 25.01 16.75 4.37
CA PRO A 6 24.48 17.26 5.63
C PRO A 6 23.92 16.10 6.45
N ALA A 7 24.30 16.04 7.73
CA ALA A 7 23.81 15.05 8.66
C ALA A 7 22.28 15.11 8.75
N ARG A 8 21.61 13.96 8.54
CA ARG A 8 20.15 13.81 8.72
C ARG A 8 19.80 14.30 10.14
N ARG A 9 19.07 15.41 10.21
CA ARG A 9 18.59 15.96 11.47
C ARG A 9 17.70 14.92 12.15
N ARG A 10 18.12 14.34 13.26
CA ARG A 10 17.28 13.42 14.05
C ARG A 10 16.02 14.17 14.47
N LEU A 11 14.87 13.70 14.00
CA LEU A 11 13.57 14.21 14.45
C LEU A 11 13.49 14.03 15.97
N ARG A 12 13.27 15.13 16.70
CA ARG A 12 13.00 15.06 18.14
C ARG A 12 11.74 14.23 18.36
N LYS A 13 11.79 13.29 19.32
CA LYS A 13 10.59 12.57 19.74
C LYS A 13 9.53 13.58 20.18
N ALA A 14 8.36 13.55 19.54
CA ALA A 14 7.23 14.34 19.96
C ALA A 14 6.74 13.84 21.34
N LYS A 15 6.21 14.74 22.16
CA LYS A 15 5.55 14.35 23.41
C LYS A 15 4.23 13.67 23.06
N PRO A 16 3.83 12.59 23.75
CA PRO A 16 2.47 12.01 23.62
C PRO A 16 1.39 13.09 23.80
N GLY A 17 0.30 13.00 23.01
CA GLY A 17 -0.83 13.93 23.12
C GLY A 17 -0.60 15.33 22.50
N THR A 18 0.43 15.50 21.65
CA THR A 18 0.72 16.82 21.05
C THR A 18 0.43 16.91 19.55
N LYS A 19 -0.08 15.86 18.93
CA LYS A 19 -0.39 15.82 17.49
C LYS A 19 -1.71 15.12 17.24
N GLY A 20 -2.39 15.61 16.20
CA GLY A 20 -3.61 15.01 15.69
C GLY A 20 -4.86 15.59 16.30
N LEU A 21 -5.98 14.92 16.02
CA LEU A 21 -7.32 15.30 16.44
C LEU A 21 -7.69 14.62 17.76
N GLU A 22 -8.48 15.29 18.55
CA GLU A 22 -9.15 14.67 19.69
C GLU A 22 -10.24 13.69 19.20
N PRO A 23 -10.59 12.65 19.97
CA PRO A 23 -11.56 11.63 19.54
C PRO A 23 -12.91 12.21 19.08
N ALA A 24 -13.36 13.30 19.69
CA ALA A 24 -14.62 13.96 19.31
C ALA A 24 -14.53 14.67 17.95
N GLU A 25 -13.37 15.18 17.59
CA GLU A 25 -13.10 15.90 16.32
C GLU A 25 -13.01 14.94 15.13
N CYS A 26 -12.79 13.64 15.39
CA CYS A 26 -12.76 12.62 14.35
C CYS A 26 -14.13 12.27 13.79
N ARG A 27 -15.22 12.72 14.39
CA ARG A 27 -16.58 12.45 13.91
C ARG A 27 -16.88 13.25 12.64
N LEU A 28 -17.42 12.56 11.64
CA LEU A 28 -17.98 13.17 10.43
C LEU A 28 -19.45 12.77 10.31
N GLY A 29 -20.30 13.75 9.99
CA GLY A 29 -21.74 13.53 9.80
C GLY A 29 -22.07 13.02 8.41
N GLN A 30 -21.47 13.62 7.38
CA GLN A 30 -21.69 13.30 5.98
C GLN A 30 -20.38 13.34 5.19
N PRO A 31 -20.25 12.56 4.10
CA PRO A 31 -19.11 12.64 3.22
C PRO A 31 -19.19 13.90 2.34
N GLU A 32 -18.07 14.58 2.15
CA GLU A 32 -17.94 15.76 1.30
C GLU A 32 -16.77 15.59 0.33
N GLY A 33 -16.80 16.26 -0.83
CA GLY A 33 -15.74 16.24 -1.83
C GLY A 33 -15.38 14.81 -2.26
N SER A 34 -14.09 14.47 -2.29
CA SER A 34 -13.60 13.15 -2.70
C SER A 34 -14.19 11.98 -1.87
N ALA A 35 -14.53 12.24 -0.60
CA ALA A 35 -15.19 11.23 0.23
C ALA A 35 -16.64 10.96 -0.22
N ALA A 36 -17.35 11.97 -0.73
CA ALA A 36 -18.68 11.79 -1.32
C ALA A 36 -18.60 10.98 -2.62
N ASP A 37 -17.63 11.27 -3.48
CA ASP A 37 -17.39 10.52 -4.71
C ASP A 37 -17.07 9.04 -4.42
N ALA A 38 -16.25 8.80 -3.38
CA ALA A 38 -15.93 7.46 -2.94
C ALA A 38 -17.14 6.71 -2.36
N ALA A 39 -18.00 7.41 -1.60
CA ALA A 39 -19.25 6.83 -1.08
C ALA A 39 -20.21 6.44 -2.23
N GLU A 40 -20.36 7.29 -3.23
CA GLU A 40 -21.16 6.99 -4.42
C GLU A 40 -20.59 5.78 -5.19
N ALA A 41 -19.27 5.70 -5.33
CA ALA A 41 -18.61 4.55 -5.97
C ALA A 41 -18.88 3.24 -5.20
N ILE A 42 -18.86 3.29 -3.85
CA ILE A 42 -19.18 2.14 -2.99
C ILE A 42 -20.61 1.66 -3.25
N GLU A 43 -21.57 2.56 -3.27
CA GLU A 43 -22.97 2.24 -3.51
C GLU A 43 -23.21 1.69 -4.92
N LYS A 44 -22.64 2.30 -5.94
CA LYS A 44 -22.69 1.83 -7.34
C LYS A 44 -22.11 0.41 -7.49
N ALA A 45 -21.10 0.08 -6.72
CA ALA A 45 -20.53 -1.26 -6.73
C ALA A 45 -21.37 -2.30 -5.96
N GLY A 46 -22.48 -1.91 -5.34
CA GLY A 46 -23.31 -2.76 -4.50
C GLY A 46 -22.77 -2.96 -3.09
N GLY A 47 -21.87 -2.10 -2.65
CA GLY A 47 -21.38 -2.05 -1.28
C GLY A 47 -22.19 -1.12 -0.39
N CYS A 48 -21.77 -0.97 0.85
CA CYS A 48 -22.36 0.00 1.79
C CYS A 48 -21.30 0.66 2.67
N VAL A 49 -21.47 1.94 2.98
CA VAL A 49 -20.70 2.67 3.97
C VAL A 49 -21.32 2.40 5.34
N VAL A 50 -20.53 1.83 6.27
CA VAL A 50 -20.98 1.53 7.64
C VAL A 50 -20.44 2.52 8.66
N GLY A 51 -19.46 3.35 8.28
CA GLY A 51 -18.92 4.39 9.13
C GLY A 51 -18.09 5.38 8.34
N LEU A 52 -18.12 6.63 8.78
CA LEU A 52 -17.34 7.74 8.21
C LEU A 52 -16.67 8.49 9.35
N TYR A 53 -15.38 8.74 9.24
CA TYR A 53 -14.63 9.45 10.24
C TYR A 53 -13.37 10.11 9.65
N LYS A 54 -12.79 11.04 10.40
CA LYS A 54 -11.45 11.58 10.12
C LYS A 54 -10.42 10.71 10.81
N GLU A 55 -9.37 10.28 10.08
CA GLU A 55 -8.25 9.64 10.75
C GLU A 55 -7.56 10.65 11.69
N PRO A 56 -7.12 10.20 12.89
CA PRO A 56 -6.78 11.13 13.97
C PRO A 56 -5.46 11.89 13.76
N LEU A 57 -4.57 11.50 12.85
CA LEU A 57 -3.26 12.14 12.69
C LEU A 57 -3.29 13.36 11.75
N GLY A 58 -3.88 13.20 10.57
CA GLY A 58 -3.94 14.21 9.51
C GLY A 58 -5.33 14.81 9.31
N GLY A 59 -6.37 14.16 9.84
CA GLY A 59 -7.75 14.61 9.69
C GLY A 59 -8.38 14.26 8.35
N HIS A 60 -7.80 13.32 7.60
CA HIS A 60 -8.33 12.88 6.31
C HIS A 60 -9.56 12.01 6.47
N PRO A 61 -10.58 12.16 5.62
CA PRO A 61 -11.79 11.35 5.69
C PRO A 61 -11.51 9.89 5.29
N LEU A 62 -12.04 8.96 6.07
CA LEU A 62 -12.00 7.52 5.80
C LEU A 62 -13.38 6.91 5.87
N LEU A 63 -13.70 6.01 4.94
CA LEU A 63 -14.97 5.30 4.87
C LEU A 63 -14.76 3.82 5.25
N LEU A 64 -15.27 3.44 6.41
CA LEU A 64 -15.39 2.02 6.76
C LEU A 64 -16.56 1.45 5.97
N SER A 65 -16.32 0.45 5.14
CA SER A 65 -17.29 -0.05 4.15
C SER A 65 -17.29 -1.56 4.08
N ILE A 66 -18.39 -2.10 3.58
CA ILE A 66 -18.50 -3.51 3.19
C ILE A 66 -18.64 -3.53 1.66
N LEU A 67 -17.71 -4.14 0.97
CA LEU A 67 -17.70 -4.25 -0.49
C LEU A 67 -17.97 -5.69 -0.94
N PRO A 68 -18.66 -5.90 -2.07
CA PRO A 68 -18.68 -7.20 -2.73
C PRO A 68 -17.25 -7.63 -3.04
N ILE A 69 -16.91 -8.88 -2.76
CA ILE A 69 -15.52 -9.35 -2.83
C ILE A 69 -14.98 -9.40 -4.26
N ASP A 70 -15.86 -9.57 -5.23
CA ASP A 70 -15.58 -9.54 -6.67
C ASP A 70 -15.28 -8.13 -7.21
N LYS A 71 -15.62 -7.09 -6.45
CA LYS A 71 -15.34 -5.69 -6.79
C LYS A 71 -14.03 -5.17 -6.21
N VAL A 72 -13.31 -5.98 -5.45
CA VAL A 72 -12.02 -5.60 -4.83
C VAL A 72 -10.91 -6.42 -5.46
N GLU A 73 -9.94 -5.74 -6.08
CA GLU A 73 -8.78 -6.36 -6.71
C GLU A 73 -7.47 -5.88 -6.06
N PRO A 74 -6.41 -6.70 -6.03
CA PRO A 74 -5.10 -6.20 -5.65
C PRO A 74 -4.62 -5.17 -6.69
N THR A 75 -3.84 -4.17 -6.25
CA THR A 75 -3.20 -3.27 -7.22
C THR A 75 -2.27 -4.06 -8.15
N PRO A 76 -2.21 -3.72 -9.46
CA PRO A 76 -1.41 -4.46 -10.45
C PRO A 76 0.07 -4.57 -10.11
N PHE A 77 0.57 -3.68 -9.25
CA PHE A 77 1.99 -3.52 -8.93
C PHE A 77 2.44 -4.25 -7.65
N GLN A 78 1.53 -4.97 -7.00
CA GLN A 78 1.86 -5.75 -5.81
C GLN A 78 2.67 -7.00 -6.14
N ARG A 79 3.42 -7.47 -5.14
CA ARG A 79 4.15 -8.75 -5.19
C ARG A 79 3.23 -9.92 -5.49
N ASP A 80 3.83 -10.96 -6.07
CA ASP A 80 3.14 -12.22 -6.28
C ASP A 80 2.68 -12.83 -4.96
N LEU A 81 1.54 -13.51 -5.01
CA LEU A 81 0.91 -14.10 -3.85
C LEU A 81 1.72 -15.32 -3.36
N SER A 82 1.96 -15.38 -2.07
CA SER A 82 2.52 -16.58 -1.44
C SER A 82 1.39 -17.55 -1.08
N ASP A 83 1.32 -18.67 -1.79
CA ASP A 83 0.30 -19.72 -1.61
C ASP A 83 0.21 -20.22 -0.16
N ALA A 84 1.35 -20.46 0.47
CA ALA A 84 1.40 -20.93 1.84
C ALA A 84 0.83 -19.91 2.83
N HIS A 85 1.05 -18.64 2.58
CA HIS A 85 0.64 -17.57 3.50
C HIS A 85 -0.87 -17.34 3.51
N HIS A 86 -1.50 -17.20 2.32
CA HIS A 86 -2.95 -16.96 2.28
C HIS A 86 -3.76 -18.19 2.70
N LYS A 87 -3.26 -19.44 2.45
CA LYS A 87 -3.87 -20.66 2.96
C LYS A 87 -3.90 -20.69 4.49
N ARG A 88 -2.76 -20.42 5.13
CA ARG A 88 -2.67 -20.33 6.60
C ARG A 88 -3.60 -19.26 7.15
N LEU A 89 -3.68 -18.11 6.49
CA LEU A 89 -4.55 -17.02 6.89
C LEU A 89 -6.03 -17.40 6.78
N ALA A 90 -6.42 -18.09 5.70
CA ALA A 90 -7.77 -18.63 5.54
C ALA A 90 -8.13 -19.61 6.67
N ASP A 91 -7.21 -20.50 7.04
CA ASP A 91 -7.41 -21.45 8.14
C ASP A 91 -7.61 -20.74 9.48
N VAL A 92 -6.84 -19.69 9.75
CA VAL A 92 -6.99 -18.87 10.97
C VAL A 92 -8.33 -18.15 10.99
N ILE A 93 -8.70 -17.48 9.89
CA ILE A 93 -9.99 -16.78 9.78
C ILE A 93 -11.16 -17.75 9.95
N SER A 94 -11.08 -18.94 9.32
CA SER A 94 -12.08 -19.99 9.45
C SER A 94 -12.24 -20.47 10.91
N LYS A 95 -11.13 -20.69 11.61
CA LYS A 95 -11.14 -21.12 13.03
C LYS A 95 -11.69 -20.05 13.96
N THR A 96 -11.38 -18.80 13.70
CA THR A 96 -11.91 -17.68 14.52
C THR A 96 -13.34 -17.32 14.18
N GLY A 97 -13.83 -17.70 13.00
CA GLY A 97 -15.16 -17.35 12.48
C GLY A 97 -15.35 -15.85 12.27
N ARG A 98 -14.27 -15.05 12.22
CA ARG A 98 -14.33 -13.59 12.17
C ARG A 98 -13.24 -13.02 11.29
N PHE A 99 -13.59 -12.01 10.47
CA PHE A 99 -12.65 -11.17 9.76
C PHE A 99 -12.57 -9.81 10.47
N LEU A 100 -11.48 -9.58 11.20
CA LEU A 100 -11.33 -8.43 12.11
C LEU A 100 -10.36 -7.36 11.61
N ASP A 101 -9.65 -7.61 10.51
CA ASP A 101 -8.61 -6.71 9.99
C ASP A 101 -9.00 -6.19 8.59
N PRO A 102 -9.72 -5.05 8.50
CA PRO A 102 -10.16 -4.49 7.23
C PRO A 102 -9.01 -4.31 6.24
N VAL A 103 -9.26 -4.50 4.96
CA VAL A 103 -8.27 -4.16 3.93
C VAL A 103 -8.40 -2.69 3.56
N ILE A 104 -7.28 -2.03 3.31
CA ILE A 104 -7.31 -0.66 2.77
C ILE A 104 -7.67 -0.76 1.29
N ALA A 105 -8.56 0.11 0.82
CA ALA A 105 -8.98 0.17 -0.57
C ALA A 105 -9.04 1.61 -1.08
N ILE A 106 -8.88 1.77 -2.38
CA ILE A 106 -9.11 3.01 -3.12
C ILE A 106 -10.03 2.72 -4.29
N VAL A 107 -10.71 3.73 -4.83
CA VAL A 107 -11.45 3.60 -6.08
C VAL A 107 -10.46 3.35 -7.22
N ALA A 108 -10.71 2.33 -8.04
CA ALA A 108 -9.84 2.00 -9.17
C ALA A 108 -9.83 3.12 -10.23
N PRO A 109 -8.74 3.29 -11.02
CA PRO A 109 -8.61 4.38 -12.00
C PRO A 109 -9.73 4.46 -13.02
N ALA A 110 -10.22 3.33 -13.48
CA ALA A 110 -11.33 3.25 -14.44
C ALA A 110 -12.72 3.55 -13.83
N GLY A 111 -12.79 3.79 -12.50
CA GLY A 111 -14.06 3.98 -11.79
C GLY A 111 -14.85 2.69 -11.60
N GLU A 112 -14.36 1.55 -12.07
CA GLU A 112 -14.98 0.24 -11.94
C GLU A 112 -14.28 -0.60 -10.87
N GLY A 113 -14.87 -0.63 -9.67
CA GLY A 113 -14.36 -1.42 -8.55
C GLY A 113 -13.30 -0.71 -7.70
N PHE A 114 -12.58 -1.50 -6.91
CA PHE A 114 -11.64 -1.01 -5.90
C PHE A 114 -10.30 -1.75 -5.96
N TRP A 115 -9.24 -1.01 -5.73
CA TRP A 115 -7.91 -1.57 -5.58
C TRP A 115 -7.50 -1.62 -4.12
N THR A 116 -6.93 -2.75 -3.68
CA THR A 116 -6.30 -2.85 -2.36
C THR A 116 -4.77 -2.81 -2.47
N PRO A 117 -4.13 -1.71 -2.06
CA PRO A 117 -2.67 -1.60 -2.04
C PRO A 117 -2.03 -2.39 -0.89
N ASN A 118 -2.82 -2.75 0.12
CA ASN A 118 -2.35 -3.51 1.27
C ASN A 118 -3.43 -4.47 1.77
N GLY A 119 -3.45 -5.68 1.29
CA GLY A 119 -4.46 -6.64 1.72
C GLY A 119 -4.60 -7.86 0.83
N ARG A 120 -3.74 -8.03 -0.19
CA ARG A 120 -3.84 -9.10 -1.17
C ARG A 120 -4.00 -10.49 -0.54
N HIS A 121 -3.20 -10.83 0.48
CA HIS A 121 -3.30 -12.12 1.17
C HIS A 121 -4.61 -12.27 1.94
N ARG A 122 -5.12 -11.18 2.55
CA ARG A 122 -6.41 -11.17 3.26
C ARG A 122 -7.58 -11.31 2.29
N LEU A 123 -7.54 -10.59 1.18
CA LEU A 123 -8.52 -10.67 0.11
C LEU A 123 -8.59 -12.10 -0.45
N GLU A 124 -7.45 -12.70 -0.76
CA GLU A 124 -7.40 -14.06 -1.30
C GLU A 124 -7.83 -15.11 -0.28
N ALA A 125 -7.48 -14.92 0.99
CA ALA A 125 -7.98 -15.79 2.05
C ALA A 125 -9.52 -15.75 2.15
N MET A 126 -10.12 -14.56 2.06
CA MET A 126 -11.58 -14.40 2.08
C MET A 126 -12.24 -14.97 0.83
N ARG A 127 -11.63 -14.79 -0.36
CA ARG A 127 -12.10 -15.44 -1.61
C ARG A 127 -12.08 -16.95 -1.47
N ARG A 128 -11.01 -17.50 -0.93
CA ARG A 128 -10.86 -18.96 -0.69
C ARG A 128 -11.91 -19.50 0.28
N LEU A 129 -12.34 -18.73 1.24
CA LEU A 129 -13.42 -19.06 2.17
C LEU A 129 -14.82 -18.90 1.57
N GLY A 130 -14.94 -18.44 0.32
CA GLY A 130 -16.22 -18.22 -0.34
C GLY A 130 -16.99 -17.03 0.22
N ALA A 131 -16.30 -16.03 0.79
CA ALA A 131 -16.94 -14.84 1.33
C ALA A 131 -17.62 -14.04 0.20
N LYS A 132 -18.85 -13.55 0.46
CA LYS A 132 -19.61 -12.70 -0.47
C LYS A 132 -19.10 -11.26 -0.48
N SER A 133 -18.58 -10.82 0.64
CA SER A 133 -18.15 -9.43 0.84
C SER A 133 -16.93 -9.36 1.76
N ILE A 134 -16.27 -8.21 1.77
CA ILE A 134 -15.10 -7.96 2.59
C ILE A 134 -15.19 -6.58 3.23
N THR A 135 -14.77 -6.49 4.50
CA THR A 135 -14.66 -5.21 5.19
C THR A 135 -13.45 -4.43 4.68
N THR A 136 -13.67 -3.19 4.31
CA THR A 136 -12.66 -2.31 3.74
C THR A 136 -12.62 -0.98 4.47
N LEU A 137 -11.44 -0.38 4.50
CA LEU A 137 -11.23 1.01 4.83
C LEU A 137 -10.91 1.75 3.53
N VAL A 138 -11.92 2.45 2.99
CA VAL A 138 -11.76 3.17 1.72
C VAL A 138 -11.17 4.54 1.98
N VAL A 139 -10.08 4.83 1.26
CA VAL A 139 -9.39 6.12 1.23
C VAL A 139 -9.78 6.82 -0.08
N ALA A 140 -10.23 8.06 0.01
CA ALA A 140 -10.71 8.81 -1.14
C ALA A 140 -9.55 9.29 -2.04
N GLU A 141 -8.40 9.60 -1.43
CA GLU A 141 -7.22 10.11 -2.13
C GLU A 141 -6.43 8.96 -2.78
N ARG A 142 -6.36 8.95 -4.10
CA ARG A 142 -5.68 7.88 -4.85
C ARG A 142 -4.17 7.82 -4.62
N GLU A 143 -3.54 8.97 -4.41
CA GLU A 143 -2.10 9.08 -4.14
C GLU A 143 -1.67 8.28 -2.92
N VAL A 144 -2.57 8.08 -1.97
CA VAL A 144 -2.32 7.28 -0.75
C VAL A 144 -2.01 5.83 -1.09
N ALA A 145 -2.57 5.28 -2.19
CA ALA A 145 -2.24 3.92 -2.62
C ALA A 145 -0.76 3.74 -2.93
N TRP A 146 -0.17 4.69 -3.63
CA TRP A 146 1.27 4.69 -3.94
C TRP A 146 2.13 4.83 -2.70
N GLN A 147 1.70 5.68 -1.76
CA GLN A 147 2.37 5.84 -0.46
C GLN A 147 2.37 4.53 0.33
N ILE A 148 1.23 3.83 0.37
CA ILE A 148 1.10 2.53 1.05
C ILE A 148 1.98 1.47 0.37
N LEU A 149 2.01 1.43 -0.97
CA LEU A 149 2.88 0.53 -1.71
C LEU A 149 4.35 0.81 -1.40
N ALA A 150 4.76 2.07 -1.40
CA ALA A 150 6.13 2.46 -1.06
C ALA A 150 6.52 2.05 0.37
N LEU A 151 5.62 2.22 1.35
CA LEU A 151 5.83 1.77 2.73
C LEU A 151 5.91 0.25 2.86
N ASN A 152 5.25 -0.49 1.97
CA ASN A 152 5.32 -1.95 1.96
C ASN A 152 6.65 -2.49 1.42
N THR A 153 7.36 -1.72 0.58
CA THR A 153 8.68 -2.12 0.08
C THR A 153 9.71 -2.28 1.19
N GLU A 154 9.58 -1.53 2.28
CA GLU A 154 10.45 -1.68 3.46
C GLU A 154 10.32 -3.05 4.15
N LYS A 155 9.18 -3.74 3.96
CA LYS A 155 8.90 -5.07 4.53
C LYS A 155 9.40 -6.22 3.66
N ALA A 156 9.98 -5.95 2.49
CA ALA A 156 10.50 -6.98 1.61
C ALA A 156 11.70 -7.69 2.26
N HIS A 157 11.65 -9.02 2.29
CA HIS A 157 12.63 -9.83 3.02
C HIS A 157 13.99 -9.92 2.33
N ASN A 158 14.07 -9.63 1.03
CA ASN A 158 15.31 -9.66 0.28
C ASN A 158 15.42 -8.55 -0.79
N LEU A 159 16.65 -8.26 -1.19
CA LEU A 159 16.97 -7.18 -2.13
C LEU A 159 16.28 -7.37 -3.50
N LYS A 160 16.18 -8.60 -3.98
CA LYS A 160 15.54 -8.91 -5.28
C LYS A 160 14.06 -8.55 -5.26
N GLU A 161 13.32 -9.02 -4.25
CA GLU A 161 11.88 -8.72 -4.10
C GLU A 161 11.63 -7.22 -3.98
N ARG A 162 12.44 -6.55 -3.16
CA ARG A 162 12.35 -5.10 -2.98
C ARG A 162 12.59 -4.34 -4.29
N SER A 163 13.62 -4.72 -5.05
CA SER A 163 13.94 -4.08 -6.32
C SER A 163 12.85 -4.31 -7.38
N LEU A 164 12.29 -5.53 -7.46
CA LEU A 164 11.19 -5.84 -8.36
C LEU A 164 9.90 -5.08 -8.00
N GLU A 165 9.63 -4.87 -6.73
CA GLU A 165 8.49 -4.08 -6.28
C GLU A 165 8.68 -2.59 -6.63
N VAL A 166 9.85 -2.04 -6.37
CA VAL A 166 10.18 -0.65 -6.69
C VAL A 166 10.06 -0.36 -8.19
N ILE A 167 10.57 -1.23 -9.07
CA ILE A 167 10.45 -1.00 -10.53
C ILE A 167 9.00 -1.09 -11.02
N ARG A 168 8.18 -1.97 -10.44
CA ARG A 168 6.75 -2.05 -10.75
C ARG A 168 6.00 -0.78 -10.33
N ILE A 169 6.27 -0.27 -9.13
CA ILE A 169 5.73 1.01 -8.66
C ILE A 169 6.14 2.15 -9.59
N TYR A 170 7.41 2.24 -9.94
CA TYR A 170 7.92 3.27 -10.85
C TYR A 170 7.18 3.27 -12.19
N ARG A 171 7.03 2.11 -12.82
CA ARG A 171 6.30 2.00 -14.10
C ARG A 171 4.85 2.42 -13.95
N GLY A 172 4.17 1.97 -12.89
CA GLY A 172 2.79 2.36 -12.65
C GLY A 172 2.63 3.87 -12.46
N LEU A 173 3.55 4.53 -11.76
CA LEU A 173 3.54 5.99 -11.61
C LEU A 173 3.78 6.71 -12.96
N VAL A 174 4.68 6.20 -13.79
CA VAL A 174 4.94 6.74 -15.13
C VAL A 174 3.74 6.53 -16.06
N ASP A 175 3.07 5.38 -15.96
CA ASP A 175 1.86 5.09 -16.75
C ASP A 175 0.68 5.99 -16.35
N GLU A 176 0.58 6.37 -15.05
CA GLU A 176 -0.44 7.33 -14.60
C GLU A 176 -0.15 8.77 -15.04
N ASP A 177 1.08 9.23 -14.91
CA ASP A 177 1.47 10.59 -15.28
C ASP A 177 2.96 10.66 -15.63
N GLY A 178 3.29 10.28 -16.86
CA GLY A 178 4.65 10.35 -17.40
C GLY A 178 5.19 11.76 -17.64
N SER A 179 4.38 12.80 -17.42
CA SER A 179 4.82 14.19 -17.57
C SER A 179 5.56 14.72 -16.34
N ARG A 180 5.42 14.05 -15.18
CA ARG A 180 6.09 14.47 -13.94
C ARG A 180 7.59 14.19 -13.98
N PRO A 181 8.41 15.11 -13.46
CA PRO A 181 9.85 14.87 -13.36
C PRO A 181 10.16 13.71 -12.40
N GLU A 182 11.24 12.97 -12.67
CA GLU A 182 11.67 11.83 -11.85
C GLU A 182 11.79 12.17 -10.34
N SER A 183 12.19 13.39 -10.02
CA SER A 183 12.29 13.89 -8.65
C SER A 183 10.96 13.87 -7.89
N ALA A 184 9.83 13.96 -8.59
CA ALA A 184 8.50 13.88 -7.97
C ALA A 184 8.18 12.46 -7.47
N PHE A 185 8.85 11.45 -7.99
CA PHE A 185 8.69 10.06 -7.60
C PHE A 185 9.69 9.60 -6.52
N ALA A 186 10.61 10.47 -6.12
CA ALA A 186 11.68 10.11 -5.17
C ALA A 186 11.18 9.52 -3.85
N PHE A 187 10.02 9.97 -3.37
CA PHE A 187 9.39 9.43 -2.15
C PHE A 187 9.00 7.96 -2.30
N TYR A 188 8.58 7.54 -3.50
CA TYR A 188 8.07 6.19 -3.77
C TYR A 188 9.17 5.18 -4.11
N LEU A 189 10.34 5.67 -4.54
CA LEU A 189 11.41 4.84 -5.09
C LEU A 189 12.46 4.42 -4.05
N ASP A 190 12.37 4.94 -2.82
CA ASP A 190 13.29 4.68 -1.70
C ASP A 190 14.76 4.96 -2.06
N GLN A 191 15.36 4.15 -2.92
CA GLN A 191 16.72 4.31 -3.42
C GLN A 191 16.76 4.12 -4.93
N ALA A 192 17.34 5.07 -5.67
CA ALA A 192 17.46 4.98 -7.13
C ALA A 192 18.15 3.69 -7.61
N ALA A 193 19.08 3.14 -6.82
CA ALA A 193 19.73 1.88 -7.11
C ALA A 193 18.74 0.69 -7.21
N LEU A 194 17.63 0.73 -6.48
CA LEU A 194 16.61 -0.32 -6.51
C LEU A 194 15.86 -0.36 -7.85
N VAL A 195 15.66 0.78 -8.50
CA VAL A 195 15.06 0.86 -9.85
C VAL A 195 15.96 0.13 -10.85
N THR A 196 17.25 0.46 -10.86
CA THR A 196 18.23 -0.20 -11.73
C THR A 196 18.33 -1.69 -11.46
N LEU A 197 18.41 -2.09 -10.20
CA LEU A 197 18.43 -3.51 -9.81
C LEU A 197 17.14 -4.23 -10.21
N GLY A 198 15.98 -3.57 -10.11
CA GLY A 198 14.70 -4.11 -10.56
C GLY A 198 14.73 -4.46 -12.04
N VAL A 199 15.19 -3.55 -12.91
CA VAL A 199 15.37 -3.81 -14.34
C VAL A 199 16.34 -4.96 -14.60
N CYS A 200 17.45 -5.03 -13.84
CA CYS A 200 18.41 -6.13 -13.96
C CYS A 200 17.77 -7.47 -13.59
N TYR A 201 17.01 -7.55 -12.51
CA TYR A 201 16.35 -8.79 -12.09
C TYR A 201 15.21 -9.24 -13.02
N GLU A 202 14.53 -8.31 -13.69
CA GLU A 202 13.54 -8.66 -14.71
C GLU A 202 14.19 -9.29 -15.94
N ARG A 203 15.32 -8.71 -16.40
CA ARG A 203 16.06 -9.21 -17.56
C ARG A 203 16.84 -10.49 -17.29
N VAL A 204 17.34 -10.65 -16.08
CA VAL A 204 18.17 -11.78 -15.64
C VAL A 204 17.63 -12.33 -14.31
N PRO A 205 16.54 -13.14 -14.33
CA PRO A 205 15.92 -13.65 -13.10
C PRO A 205 16.84 -14.48 -12.21
N ALA A 206 17.90 -15.10 -12.79
CA ALA A 206 18.91 -15.88 -12.09
C ALA A 206 20.01 -15.02 -11.46
N LEU A 207 19.98 -13.69 -11.63
CA LEU A 207 20.96 -12.78 -11.05
C LEU A 207 21.02 -12.96 -9.53
N ARG A 208 22.22 -13.32 -9.03
CA ARG A 208 22.49 -13.43 -7.60
C ARG A 208 23.49 -12.35 -7.22
N TRP A 209 23.07 -11.44 -6.33
CA TRP A 209 23.99 -10.52 -5.70
C TRP A 209 24.86 -11.32 -4.72
N ARG A 210 26.14 -11.50 -5.06
CA ARG A 210 27.14 -11.93 -4.09
C ARG A 210 27.87 -10.68 -3.64
N CYS A 211 27.81 -10.34 -2.35
CA CYS A 211 28.82 -9.46 -1.79
C CYS A 211 30.16 -10.14 -2.06
N LEU A 212 31.04 -9.46 -2.77
CA LEU A 212 32.43 -9.89 -2.80
C LEU A 212 32.88 -9.96 -1.32
N PRO A 213 33.45 -11.07 -0.84
CA PRO A 213 34.07 -11.07 0.46
C PRO A 213 35.04 -9.90 0.46
N SER A 214 34.97 -9.05 1.47
CA SER A 214 36.03 -8.08 1.73
C SER A 214 37.30 -8.89 1.89
N ASP A 215 38.15 -8.88 0.88
CA ASP A 215 39.45 -9.52 0.93
C ASP A 215 40.29 -8.77 1.98
N PRO A 216 40.58 -9.36 3.13
CA PRO A 216 41.41 -8.70 4.14
C PRO A 216 42.87 -8.57 3.73
N SER A 217 43.26 -9.04 2.52
CA SER A 217 44.60 -9.07 1.99
C SER A 217 44.85 -8.13 0.80
N ALA A 218 43.84 -7.25 0.45
CA ALA A 218 44.12 -6.21 -0.55
C ALA A 218 45.01 -5.12 0.03
N PRO A 219 46.14 -4.77 -0.63
CA PRO A 219 47.12 -3.79 -0.14
C PRO A 219 46.61 -2.36 -0.06
#